data_d2c70ac87d791a97273828f71cdfb308
#
_entry.id   d2c70ac87d791a97273828f71cdfb308
#
_cell.length_a   1.000
_cell.length_b   1.000
_cell.length_c   1.000
_cell.angle_alpha   90.00
_cell.angle_beta   90.00
_cell.angle_gamma   90.00
#
_symmetry.space_group_name_H-M   'P 1'
#
loop_
_entity.id
_entity.type
_entity.pdbx_description
1 polymer ?
#
loop_
_entity_poly.entity_id
_entity_poly.type
_entity_poly.pdbx_seq_one_letter_code
_entity_poly.pdbx_strand_id
1 'polypeptide(L)'
;MKLLHLSDLHIGKRVYEFSMLEDQRYILDEILGIVDQERPDGVLLAGDIYDKTVPSGEAVQVLDGFLTSLADRGIPVFLISGNHDSPERIAFGAEIMSGRRVYVSPVYDGTGRNIVMEDQYGPVTIWLLPFLKPAAVRHVFPDQEIGTYEEAVRTAVD
;
A
#
# COMPACT_ATOMS: atom_id res chain seq x y z
N MET A 1 -1.69 17.35 10.94
CA MET A 1 -1.01 16.24 10.21
C MET A 1 -1.10 16.50 8.71
N LYS A 2 0.01 16.34 7.96
CA LYS A 2 0.07 16.43 6.50
C LYS A 2 0.46 15.06 5.95
N LEU A 3 -0.38 14.46 5.12
CA LEU A 3 -0.13 13.17 4.50
C LEU A 3 0.01 13.34 2.98
N LEU A 4 0.99 12.66 2.40
CA LEU A 4 1.13 12.53 0.95
C LEU A 4 0.42 11.24 0.52
N HIS A 5 -0.56 11.35 -0.38
CA HIS A 5 -1.33 10.20 -0.87
C HIS A 5 -0.94 9.88 -2.32
N LEU A 6 -0.52 8.64 -2.53
CA LEU A 6 -0.19 8.07 -3.83
C LEU A 6 -1.00 6.79 -4.04
N SER A 7 -1.42 6.53 -5.26
CA SER A 7 -2.07 5.29 -5.66
C SER A 7 -1.74 4.95 -7.10
N ASP A 8 -2.08 3.75 -7.53
CA ASP A 8 -2.01 3.34 -8.94
C ASP A 8 -0.60 3.50 -9.54
N LEU A 9 0.42 3.12 -8.79
CA LEU A 9 1.81 3.20 -9.24
C LEU A 9 2.08 2.24 -10.40
N HIS A 10 1.41 1.11 -10.43
CA HIS A 10 1.54 0.07 -11.47
C HIS A 10 2.99 -0.19 -11.87
N ILE A 11 3.88 -0.32 -10.86
CA ILE A 11 5.32 -0.54 -11.10
C ILE A 11 5.53 -1.80 -11.95
N GLY A 12 6.32 -1.68 -13.00
CA GLY A 12 6.54 -2.74 -13.99
C GLY A 12 5.58 -2.73 -15.16
N LYS A 13 4.78 -1.65 -15.30
CA LYS A 13 3.87 -1.46 -16.45
C LYS A 13 4.62 -1.50 -17.76
N ARG A 14 3.98 -2.11 -18.74
CA ARG A 14 4.43 -2.08 -20.15
C ARG A 14 3.33 -1.47 -21.02
N VAL A 15 3.74 -0.60 -21.91
CA VAL A 15 2.86 -0.04 -22.94
C VAL A 15 3.29 -0.64 -24.27
N TYR A 16 2.46 -1.50 -24.85
CA TYR A 16 2.84 -2.39 -25.95
C TYR A 16 4.06 -3.24 -25.56
N GLU A 17 5.17 -3.11 -26.28
CA GLU A 17 6.42 -3.81 -26.00
C GLU A 17 7.40 -3.01 -25.09
N PHE A 18 7.10 -1.74 -24.80
CA PHE A 18 8.00 -0.86 -24.06
C PHE A 18 7.80 -0.97 -22.55
N SER A 19 8.90 -1.14 -21.82
CA SER A 19 8.91 -1.09 -20.36
C SER A 19 8.87 0.37 -19.89
N MET A 20 8.00 0.65 -18.92
CA MET A 20 7.89 1.98 -18.32
C MET A 20 8.77 2.13 -17.05
N LEU A 21 9.59 1.14 -16.71
CA LEU A 21 10.33 1.12 -15.46
C LEU A 21 11.28 2.32 -15.28
N GLU A 22 11.94 2.77 -16.36
CA GLU A 22 12.82 3.93 -16.29
C GLU A 22 12.04 5.22 -15.99
N ASP A 23 10.90 5.41 -16.67
CA ASP A 23 10.02 6.55 -16.41
C ASP A 23 9.44 6.49 -15.00
N GLN A 24 9.11 5.28 -14.52
CA GLN A 24 8.60 5.07 -13.17
C GLN A 24 9.66 5.37 -12.11
N ARG A 25 10.91 4.98 -12.32
CA ARG A 25 12.03 5.38 -11.44
C ARG A 25 12.16 6.89 -11.37
N TYR A 26 12.19 7.54 -12.54
CA TYR A 26 12.28 8.99 -12.61
C TYR A 26 11.15 9.68 -11.82
N ILE A 27 9.90 9.26 -12.01
CA ILE A 27 8.75 9.83 -11.29
C ILE A 27 8.84 9.56 -9.77
N LEU A 28 9.29 8.39 -9.34
CA LEU A 28 9.47 8.10 -7.92
C LEU A 28 10.57 8.97 -7.30
N ASP A 29 11.64 9.26 -8.03
CA ASP A 29 12.70 10.18 -7.60
C ASP A 29 12.17 11.63 -7.49
N GLU A 30 11.34 12.09 -8.43
CA GLU A 30 10.65 13.39 -8.35
C GLU A 30 9.72 13.44 -7.12
N ILE A 31 9.00 12.36 -6.82
CA ILE A 31 8.16 12.26 -5.63
C ILE A 31 9.00 12.34 -4.35
N LEU A 32 10.19 11.73 -4.30
CA LEU A 32 11.10 11.88 -3.17
C LEU A 32 11.56 13.34 -2.99
N GLY A 33 11.78 14.06 -4.10
CA GLY A 33 12.04 15.49 -4.09
C GLY A 33 10.89 16.31 -3.49
N ILE A 34 9.64 15.96 -3.81
CA ILE A 34 8.43 16.56 -3.22
C ILE A 34 8.36 16.25 -1.72
N VAL A 35 8.66 15.01 -1.31
CA VAL A 35 8.72 14.61 0.10
C VAL A 35 9.73 15.46 0.87
N ASP A 36 10.91 15.69 0.29
CA ASP A 36 11.96 16.52 0.91
C ASP A 36 11.54 17.99 1.07
N GLN A 37 10.77 18.53 0.12
CA GLN A 37 10.26 19.91 0.14
C GLN A 37 9.07 20.07 1.09
N GLU A 38 8.08 19.18 0.98
CA GLU A 38 6.81 19.27 1.69
C GLU A 38 6.86 18.71 3.12
N ARG A 39 7.82 17.81 3.40
CA ARG A 39 8.03 17.15 4.70
C ARG A 39 6.71 16.63 5.29
N PRO A 40 6.04 15.68 4.61
CA PRO A 40 4.80 15.12 5.14
C PRO A 40 5.06 14.32 6.40
N ASP A 41 4.05 14.24 7.26
CA ASP A 41 4.06 13.40 8.47
C ASP A 41 3.98 11.90 8.12
N GLY A 42 3.56 11.56 6.91
CA GLY A 42 3.51 10.20 6.40
C GLY A 42 3.12 10.13 4.92
N VAL A 43 3.38 8.97 4.30
CA VAL A 43 3.03 8.65 2.90
C VAL A 43 2.05 7.50 2.89
N LEU A 44 0.90 7.69 2.21
CA LEU A 44 -0.10 6.66 1.95
C LEU A 44 0.12 6.10 0.54
N LEU A 45 0.33 4.79 0.43
CA LEU A 45 0.40 4.05 -0.83
C LEU A 45 -0.87 3.20 -0.95
N ALA A 46 -1.87 3.74 -1.65
CA ALA A 46 -3.25 3.24 -1.60
C ALA A 46 -3.59 2.27 -2.74
N GLY A 47 -2.81 1.19 -2.84
CA GLY A 47 -3.09 0.07 -3.74
C GLY A 47 -2.56 0.24 -5.17
N ASP A 48 -2.68 -0.84 -5.93
CA ASP A 48 -2.16 -1.03 -7.29
C ASP A 48 -0.69 -0.62 -7.39
N ILE A 49 0.09 -1.18 -6.46
CA ILE A 49 1.51 -0.94 -6.33
C ILE A 49 2.26 -1.50 -7.54
N TYR A 50 1.93 -2.74 -7.92
CA TYR A 50 2.47 -3.38 -9.10
C TYR A 50 1.43 -3.47 -10.21
N ASP A 51 1.89 -3.49 -11.46
CA ASP A 51 1.02 -3.68 -12.63
C ASP A 51 0.44 -5.11 -12.70
N LYS A 52 1.13 -6.07 -12.11
CA LYS A 52 0.76 -7.50 -12.15
C LYS A 52 0.88 -8.15 -10.78
N THR A 53 0.02 -9.11 -10.52
CA THR A 53 0.03 -9.96 -9.32
C THR A 53 1.39 -10.63 -9.08
N VAL A 54 2.12 -10.95 -10.16
CA VAL A 54 3.50 -11.46 -10.11
C VAL A 54 4.41 -10.43 -10.79
N PRO A 55 5.00 -9.49 -10.03
CA PRO A 55 5.90 -8.49 -10.58
C PRO A 55 7.22 -9.10 -11.02
N SER A 56 7.92 -8.43 -11.94
CA SER A 56 9.30 -8.77 -12.28
C SER A 56 10.25 -8.43 -11.13
N GLY A 57 11.41 -9.09 -11.09
CA GLY A 57 12.45 -8.77 -10.10
C GLY A 57 12.88 -7.30 -10.15
N GLU A 58 12.94 -6.72 -11.34
CA GLU A 58 13.27 -5.29 -11.52
C GLU A 58 12.19 -4.38 -10.91
N ALA A 59 10.90 -4.71 -11.08
CA ALA A 59 9.80 -3.97 -10.46
C ALA A 59 9.87 -4.03 -8.93
N VAL A 60 10.21 -5.21 -8.38
CA VAL A 60 10.41 -5.37 -6.93
C VAL A 60 11.57 -4.49 -6.43
N GLN A 61 12.69 -4.43 -7.15
CA GLN A 61 13.82 -3.58 -6.80
C GLN A 61 13.48 -2.08 -6.85
N VAL A 62 12.63 -1.65 -7.78
CA VAL A 62 12.16 -0.26 -7.85
C VAL A 62 11.34 0.11 -6.61
N LEU A 63 10.39 -0.74 -6.22
CA LEU A 63 9.61 -0.50 -5.01
C LEU A 63 10.48 -0.53 -3.76
N ASP A 64 11.37 -1.51 -3.62
CA ASP A 64 12.30 -1.64 -2.50
C ASP A 64 13.14 -0.37 -2.32
N GLY A 65 13.73 0.14 -3.42
CA GLY A 65 14.50 1.39 -3.40
C GLY A 65 13.67 2.60 -2.96
N PHE A 66 12.44 2.71 -3.42
CA PHE A 66 11.53 3.80 -3.05
C PHE A 66 11.15 3.73 -1.57
N LEU A 67 10.73 2.55 -1.07
CA LEU A 67 10.38 2.35 0.34
C LEU A 67 11.59 2.58 1.26
N THR A 68 12.77 2.09 0.87
CA THR A 68 14.02 2.33 1.60
C THR A 68 14.34 3.82 1.68
N SER A 69 14.20 4.55 0.57
CA SER A 69 14.45 6.00 0.52
C SER A 69 13.52 6.79 1.43
N LEU A 70 12.24 6.39 1.53
CA LEU A 70 11.27 6.99 2.47
C LEU A 70 11.63 6.64 3.93
N ALA A 71 11.96 5.37 4.20
CA ALA A 71 12.36 4.91 5.54
C ALA A 71 13.64 5.59 6.04
N ASP A 72 14.63 5.82 5.16
CA ASP A 72 15.88 6.52 5.51
C ASP A 72 15.64 8.00 5.84
N ARG A 73 14.60 8.61 5.28
CA ARG A 73 14.12 9.95 5.66
C ARG A 73 13.32 9.97 6.96
N GLY A 74 13.07 8.81 7.56
CA GLY A 74 12.25 8.66 8.78
C GLY A 74 10.75 8.92 8.54
N ILE A 75 10.30 8.94 7.28
CA ILE A 75 8.89 9.16 6.91
C ILE A 75 8.11 7.85 7.07
N PRO A 76 7.05 7.81 7.88
CA PRO A 76 6.16 6.66 7.96
C PRO A 76 5.47 6.39 6.63
N VAL A 77 5.45 5.13 6.22
CA VAL A 77 4.74 4.68 5.01
C VAL A 77 3.62 3.75 5.41
N PHE A 78 2.44 3.96 4.84
CA PHE A 78 1.24 3.16 5.02
C PHE A 78 0.84 2.59 3.68
N LEU A 79 1.01 1.29 3.49
CA LEU A 79 0.84 0.62 2.21
C LEU A 79 -0.27 -0.42 2.28
N ILE A 80 -1.19 -0.36 1.34
CA ILE A 80 -2.22 -1.39 1.14
C ILE A 80 -2.11 -1.99 -0.26
N SER A 81 -2.55 -3.23 -0.43
CA SER A 81 -2.68 -3.85 -1.75
C SER A 81 -3.96 -3.39 -2.46
N GLY A 82 -3.86 -3.22 -3.78
CA GLY A 82 -4.97 -2.95 -4.69
C GLY A 82 -5.49 -4.22 -5.39
N ASN A 83 -6.29 -4.02 -6.43
CA ASN A 83 -6.90 -5.14 -7.17
C ASN A 83 -5.90 -5.84 -8.14
N HIS A 84 -4.86 -5.16 -8.58
CA HIS A 84 -3.78 -5.72 -9.40
C HIS A 84 -2.75 -6.49 -8.56
N ASP A 85 -2.62 -6.16 -7.28
CA ASP A 85 -1.63 -6.75 -6.39
C ASP A 85 -2.00 -8.16 -5.91
N SER A 86 -0.97 -8.92 -5.46
CA SER A 86 -1.16 -10.06 -4.56
C SER A 86 -0.99 -9.58 -3.12
N PRO A 87 -2.03 -9.63 -2.28
CA PRO A 87 -1.92 -9.25 -0.87
C PRO A 87 -0.80 -9.99 -0.14
N GLU A 88 -0.60 -11.29 -0.45
CA GLU A 88 0.42 -12.12 0.18
C GLU A 88 1.83 -11.63 -0.18
N ARG A 89 2.05 -11.20 -1.42
CA ARG A 89 3.35 -10.69 -1.88
C ARG A 89 3.63 -9.31 -1.33
N ILE A 90 2.63 -8.44 -1.29
CA ILE A 90 2.74 -7.11 -0.69
C ILE A 90 3.01 -7.23 0.82
N ALA A 91 2.33 -8.14 1.52
CA ALA A 91 2.51 -8.35 2.95
C ALA A 91 3.82 -9.09 3.32
N PHE A 92 4.58 -9.58 2.33
CA PHE A 92 5.83 -10.29 2.62
C PHE A 92 6.82 -9.38 3.35
N GLY A 93 7.30 -9.83 4.50
CA GLY A 93 8.25 -9.07 5.33
C GLY A 93 7.64 -7.88 6.09
N ALA A 94 6.32 -7.72 6.13
CA ALA A 94 5.61 -6.59 6.76
C ALA A 94 6.03 -6.34 8.21
N GLU A 95 6.26 -7.40 9.00
CA GLU A 95 6.69 -7.28 10.40
C GLU A 95 8.12 -6.70 10.50
N ILE A 96 9.02 -7.13 9.63
CA ILE A 96 10.40 -6.61 9.59
C ILE A 96 10.38 -5.13 9.16
N MET A 97 9.60 -4.80 8.12
CA MET A 97 9.45 -3.44 7.60
C MET A 97 8.85 -2.48 8.63
N SER A 98 7.98 -2.99 9.52
CA SER A 98 7.36 -2.15 10.57
C SER A 98 8.39 -1.55 11.53
N GLY A 99 9.51 -2.23 11.77
CA GLY A 99 10.65 -1.70 12.52
C GLY A 99 11.31 -0.46 11.89
N ARG A 100 11.07 -0.22 10.61
CA ARG A 100 11.51 0.96 9.86
C ARG A 100 10.36 1.92 9.53
N ARG A 101 9.23 1.79 10.24
CA ARG A 101 8.00 2.59 10.05
C ARG A 101 7.36 2.44 8.67
N VAL A 102 7.58 1.32 7.99
CA VAL A 102 6.86 0.93 6.78
C VAL A 102 5.79 -0.09 7.19
N TYR A 103 4.55 0.40 7.27
CA TYR A 103 3.40 -0.37 7.72
C TYR A 103 2.62 -0.87 6.50
N VAL A 104 2.54 -2.18 6.38
CA VAL A 104 1.86 -2.83 5.26
C VAL A 104 0.59 -3.51 5.75
N SER A 105 -0.50 -3.42 4.99
CA SER A 105 -1.71 -4.16 5.30
C SER A 105 -1.45 -5.66 5.25
N PRO A 106 -1.97 -6.42 6.22
CA PRO A 106 -1.95 -7.88 6.13
C PRO A 106 -2.87 -8.36 4.99
N VAL A 107 -2.76 -9.65 4.67
CA VAL A 107 -3.86 -10.35 3.97
C VAL A 107 -5.08 -10.28 4.87
N TYR A 108 -6.25 -9.97 4.29
CA TYR A 108 -7.47 -9.82 5.08
C TYR A 108 -7.87 -11.14 5.74
N ASP A 109 -7.95 -11.12 7.06
CA ASP A 109 -8.30 -12.25 7.93
C ASP A 109 -9.52 -11.97 8.82
N GLY A 110 -10.27 -10.90 8.52
CA GLY A 110 -11.39 -10.42 9.33
C GLY A 110 -11.00 -9.28 10.26
N THR A 111 -9.72 -8.92 10.30
CA THR A 111 -9.21 -7.80 11.09
C THR A 111 -8.51 -6.79 10.20
N GLY A 112 -8.51 -5.55 10.61
CA GLY A 112 -7.70 -4.49 9.99
C GLY A 112 -6.46 -4.23 10.83
N ARG A 113 -5.37 -3.81 10.18
CA ARG A 113 -4.22 -3.26 10.90
C ARG A 113 -4.43 -1.77 11.10
N ASN A 114 -4.25 -1.30 12.31
CA ASN A 114 -4.30 0.13 12.60
C ASN A 114 -2.99 0.63 13.19
N ILE A 115 -2.66 1.88 12.91
CA ILE A 115 -1.51 2.59 13.44
C ILE A 115 -1.99 3.95 13.95
N VAL A 116 -1.62 4.27 15.19
CA VAL A 116 -1.93 5.57 15.79
C VAL A 116 -0.74 6.51 15.55
N MET A 117 -1.03 7.66 14.95
CA MET A 117 -0.13 8.79 14.85
C MET A 117 -0.64 9.94 15.72
N GLU A 118 0.23 10.80 16.19
CA GLU A 118 -0.13 11.98 16.94
C GLU A 118 0.32 13.26 16.24
N ASP A 119 -0.50 14.30 16.32
CA ASP A 119 -0.14 15.66 15.95
C ASP A 119 -0.60 16.65 17.02
N GLN A 120 -0.45 17.95 16.76
CA GLN A 120 -0.86 19.02 17.70
C GLN A 120 -2.35 19.04 18.05
N TYR A 121 -3.19 18.29 17.33
CA TYR A 121 -4.64 18.22 17.54
C TYR A 121 -5.06 16.92 18.24
N GLY A 122 -4.13 15.98 18.44
CA GLY A 122 -4.36 14.70 19.11
C GLY A 122 -4.08 13.48 18.22
N PRO A 123 -4.47 12.28 18.69
CA PRO A 123 -4.21 11.04 17.97
C PRO A 123 -5.10 10.88 16.73
N VAL A 124 -4.51 10.38 15.66
CA VAL A 124 -5.19 9.98 14.42
C VAL A 124 -4.90 8.52 14.17
N THR A 125 -5.94 7.70 14.06
CA THR A 125 -5.81 6.28 13.75
C THR A 125 -5.91 6.07 12.25
N ILE A 126 -4.87 5.47 11.66
CA ILE A 126 -4.83 5.08 10.25
C ILE A 126 -5.11 3.59 10.17
N TRP A 127 -6.20 3.22 9.49
CA TRP A 127 -6.58 1.83 9.24
C TRP A 127 -6.08 1.39 7.87
N LEU A 128 -5.37 0.26 7.83
CA LEU A 128 -4.87 -0.36 6.61
C LEU A 128 -5.83 -1.49 6.22
N LEU A 129 -6.75 -1.20 5.32
CA LEU A 129 -7.67 -2.17 4.76
C LEU A 129 -7.25 -2.44 3.31
N PRO A 130 -6.82 -3.67 2.96
CA PRO A 130 -6.45 -4.01 1.59
C PRO A 130 -7.67 -4.02 0.67
N PHE A 131 -7.47 -4.10 -0.64
CA PHE A 131 -8.56 -4.32 -1.58
C PHE A 131 -9.30 -5.62 -1.26
N LEU A 132 -10.61 -5.51 -1.00
CA LEU A 132 -11.44 -6.62 -0.55
C LEU A 132 -12.19 -7.26 -1.72
N LYS A 133 -11.78 -8.48 -2.09
CA LYS A 133 -12.58 -9.31 -3.00
C LYS A 133 -13.71 -9.98 -2.22
N PRO A 134 -14.97 -10.01 -2.74
CA PRO A 134 -16.09 -10.68 -2.05
C PRO A 134 -15.77 -12.10 -1.60
N ALA A 135 -15.02 -12.85 -2.43
CA ALA A 135 -14.62 -14.21 -2.10
C ALA A 135 -13.69 -14.30 -0.86
N ALA A 136 -12.80 -13.32 -0.67
CA ALA A 136 -11.92 -13.28 0.49
C ALA A 136 -12.71 -12.99 1.77
N VAL A 137 -13.65 -12.05 1.70
CA VAL A 137 -14.48 -11.70 2.86
C VAL A 137 -15.44 -12.86 3.22
N ARG A 138 -16.04 -13.53 2.23
CA ARG A 138 -16.85 -14.76 2.48
C ARG A 138 -16.03 -15.87 3.16
N HIS A 139 -14.75 -15.99 2.85
CA HIS A 139 -13.92 -17.00 3.50
C HIS A 139 -13.79 -16.75 5.00
N VAL A 140 -13.79 -15.51 5.42
CA VAL A 140 -13.73 -15.08 6.83
C VAL A 140 -15.10 -15.14 7.50
N PHE A 141 -16.15 -14.78 6.76
CA PHE A 141 -17.54 -14.75 7.25
C PHE A 141 -18.42 -15.71 6.45
N PRO A 142 -18.28 -17.03 6.65
CA PRO A 142 -18.95 -18.03 5.80
C PRO A 142 -20.48 -18.05 5.94
N ASP A 143 -21.00 -17.54 7.04
CA ASP A 143 -22.44 -17.47 7.32
C ASP A 143 -23.12 -16.22 6.73
N GLN A 144 -22.36 -15.33 6.07
CA GLN A 144 -22.89 -14.13 5.44
C GLN A 144 -22.96 -14.26 3.91
N GLU A 145 -24.07 -13.79 3.34
CA GLU A 145 -24.20 -13.68 1.90
C GLU A 145 -23.49 -12.42 1.40
N ILE A 146 -22.30 -12.59 0.82
CA ILE A 146 -21.47 -11.50 0.30
C ILE A 146 -21.22 -11.76 -1.18
N GLY A 147 -21.97 -11.09 -2.06
CA GLY A 147 -21.89 -11.24 -3.51
C GLY A 147 -21.19 -10.06 -4.22
N THR A 148 -21.25 -8.88 -3.61
CA THR A 148 -20.77 -7.63 -4.20
C THR A 148 -19.59 -7.05 -3.44
N TYR A 149 -18.85 -6.14 -4.08
CA TYR A 149 -17.78 -5.39 -3.42
C TYR A 149 -18.29 -4.48 -2.30
N GLU A 150 -19.49 -3.89 -2.49
CA GLU A 150 -20.13 -3.06 -1.48
C GLU A 150 -20.42 -3.85 -0.20
N GLU A 151 -21.02 -5.03 -0.34
CA GLU A 151 -21.30 -5.93 0.80
C GLU A 151 -19.98 -6.36 1.49
N ALA A 152 -18.95 -6.68 0.70
CA ALA A 152 -17.64 -7.05 1.25
C ALA A 152 -17.03 -5.92 2.08
N VAL A 153 -17.04 -4.69 1.58
CA VAL A 153 -16.52 -3.52 2.31
C VAL A 153 -17.35 -3.24 3.55
N ARG A 154 -18.69 -3.27 3.42
CA ARG A 154 -19.59 -3.06 4.56
C ARG A 154 -19.32 -4.06 5.67
N THR A 155 -19.26 -5.36 5.33
CA THR A 155 -18.98 -6.43 6.31
C THR A 155 -17.62 -6.28 6.99
N ALA A 156 -16.64 -5.72 6.29
CA ALA A 156 -15.29 -5.58 6.83
C ALA A 156 -15.12 -4.33 7.73
N VAL A 157 -16.02 -3.35 7.62
CA VAL A 157 -15.93 -2.06 8.35
C VAL A 157 -16.89 -2.00 9.53
N ASP A 158 -18.00 -2.78 9.51
CA ASP A 158 -18.98 -2.91 10.60
C ASP A 158 -18.46 -3.81 11.72
#